data_9212747a590acb010b15a28fbb32958f
#
_entry.id   9212747a590acb010b15a28fbb32958f
#
_cell.length_a   1.000
_cell.length_b   1.000
_cell.length_c   1.000
_cell.angle_alpha   90.00
_cell.angle_beta   90.00
_cell.angle_gamma   90.00
#
_symmetry.space_group_name_H-M   'P 1'
#
loop_
_entity.id
_entity.type
_entity.pdbx_description
1 polymer ?
#
loop_
_entity_poly.entity_id
_entity_poly.type
_entity_poly.pdbx_seq_one_letter_code
_entity_poly.pdbx_strand_id
1 'polypeptide(L)'
;VDPYDKIVYERARDNFKKLLEEAPLKQDEEARLYVYHLTMGEQQQAGIAATFSVDDYDNDIIKKHEKTRKVKEDDRTNHIVTTEAQTGAVFLTYKGIDVVNNIVDKTMSDNEPIYDFTTEDGIIHKMWVLPNEDVNTVVESIGKSEFLYIADGHHRSQSASEVGRR
;
A
#
# COMPACT_ATOMS: atom_id res chain seq x y z
N VAL A 1 10.94 8.30 26.86
CA VAL A 1 11.76 8.32 25.63
C VAL A 1 11.03 9.21 24.64
N ASP A 2 11.75 10.16 24.03
CA ASP A 2 11.23 10.98 22.94
C ASP A 2 10.80 10.05 21.79
N PRO A 3 9.55 10.14 21.27
CA PRO A 3 9.09 9.30 20.17
C PRO A 3 9.89 9.50 18.88
N TYR A 4 10.65 10.57 18.77
CA TYR A 4 11.50 10.91 17.62
C TYR A 4 12.98 10.62 17.85
N ASP A 5 13.34 9.99 18.97
CA ASP A 5 14.70 9.57 19.25
C ASP A 5 15.16 8.46 18.30
N LYS A 6 16.41 8.52 17.85
CA LYS A 6 17.03 7.53 16.96
C LYS A 6 16.86 6.08 17.46
N ILE A 7 16.88 5.87 18.76
CA ILE A 7 16.73 4.56 19.39
C ILE A 7 15.35 3.93 19.06
N VAL A 8 14.31 4.73 18.81
CA VAL A 8 12.97 4.25 18.44
C VAL A 8 13.02 3.59 17.06
N TYR A 9 13.68 4.22 16.10
CA TYR A 9 13.84 3.69 14.74
C TYR A 9 14.75 2.46 14.71
N GLU A 10 15.83 2.48 15.50
CA GLU A 10 16.72 1.32 15.63
C GLU A 10 15.98 0.09 16.19
N ARG A 11 15.13 0.29 17.22
CA ARG A 11 14.27 -0.77 17.76
C ARG A 11 13.22 -1.24 16.75
N ALA A 12 12.64 -0.34 15.97
CA ALA A 12 11.71 -0.71 14.92
C ALA A 12 12.38 -1.60 13.88
N ARG A 13 13.60 -1.26 13.44
CA ARG A 13 14.41 -2.09 12.55
C ARG A 13 14.68 -3.48 13.14
N ASP A 14 15.14 -3.52 14.39
CA ASP A 14 15.51 -4.79 15.05
C ASP A 14 14.29 -5.68 15.24
N ASN A 15 13.14 -5.11 15.62
CA ASN A 15 11.87 -5.83 15.71
C ASN A 15 11.40 -6.31 14.34
N PHE A 16 11.57 -5.51 13.28
CA PHE A 16 11.20 -5.91 11.93
C PHE A 16 12.07 -7.06 11.43
N LYS A 17 13.40 -7.03 11.67
CA LYS A 17 14.30 -8.15 11.36
C LYS A 17 13.90 -9.42 12.10
N LYS A 18 13.61 -9.29 13.40
CA LYS A 18 13.13 -10.42 14.20
C LYS A 18 11.82 -11.00 13.65
N LEU A 19 10.89 -10.13 13.23
CA LEU A 19 9.64 -10.56 12.61
C LEU A 19 9.88 -11.34 11.30
N LEU A 20 10.84 -10.91 10.46
CA LEU A 20 11.21 -11.61 9.24
C LEU A 20 11.83 -12.99 9.51
N GLU A 21 12.55 -13.14 10.64
CA GLU A 21 13.17 -14.41 11.04
C GLU A 21 12.18 -15.37 11.69
N GLU A 22 11.25 -14.88 12.51
CA GLU A 22 10.36 -15.69 13.37
C GLU A 22 8.97 -15.92 12.75
N ALA A 23 8.49 -15.02 11.90
CA ALA A 23 7.20 -15.15 11.23
C ALA A 23 7.35 -15.78 9.84
N PRO A 24 6.29 -16.44 9.31
CA PRO A 24 6.32 -17.02 7.97
C PRO A 24 6.17 -15.94 6.88
N LEU A 25 6.86 -14.81 7.02
CA LEU A 25 6.90 -13.76 6.02
C LEU A 25 7.82 -14.16 4.88
N LYS A 26 7.30 -14.12 3.66
CA LYS A 26 8.06 -14.40 2.45
C LYS A 26 7.92 -13.22 1.50
N GLN A 27 9.04 -12.84 0.91
CA GLN A 27 9.02 -11.93 -0.23
C GLN A 27 8.68 -12.76 -1.48
N ASP A 28 7.75 -12.26 -2.30
CA ASP A 28 7.47 -12.89 -3.58
C ASP A 28 8.70 -12.83 -4.50
N GLU A 29 8.93 -13.91 -5.24
CA GLU A 29 10.08 -14.02 -6.15
C GLU A 29 9.91 -13.14 -7.40
N GLU A 30 8.66 -12.82 -7.76
CA GLU A 30 8.29 -12.02 -8.91
C GLU A 30 7.49 -10.78 -8.50
N ALA A 31 7.58 -9.71 -9.28
CA ALA A 31 6.73 -8.54 -9.10
C ALA A 31 5.26 -8.92 -9.37
N ARG A 32 4.37 -8.58 -8.42
CA ARG A 32 2.95 -8.95 -8.47
C ARG A 32 2.06 -7.76 -8.16
N LEU A 33 0.82 -7.84 -8.61
CA LEU A 33 -0.29 -7.04 -8.12
C LEU A 33 -1.21 -7.93 -7.28
N TYR A 34 -1.92 -7.31 -6.35
CA TYR A 34 -2.85 -8.04 -5.49
C TYR A 34 -4.23 -7.36 -5.50
N VAL A 35 -5.27 -8.16 -5.34
CA VAL A 35 -6.59 -7.67 -4.97
C VAL A 35 -6.70 -7.76 -3.46
N TYR A 36 -7.04 -6.65 -2.81
CA TYR A 36 -7.26 -6.58 -1.37
C TYR A 36 -8.69 -6.19 -1.08
N HIS A 37 -9.39 -7.00 -0.30
CA HIS A 37 -10.79 -6.81 0.04
C HIS A 37 -10.97 -6.72 1.56
N LEU A 38 -11.74 -5.72 1.97
CA LEU A 38 -12.13 -5.48 3.35
C LEU A 38 -13.64 -5.60 3.50
N THR A 39 -14.09 -6.26 4.57
CA THR A 39 -15.49 -6.26 4.98
C THR A 39 -15.59 -5.74 6.41
N MET A 40 -16.33 -4.65 6.61
CA MET A 40 -16.61 -4.04 7.91
C MET A 40 -18.13 -3.91 8.09
N GLY A 41 -18.72 -4.85 8.81
CA GLY A 41 -20.19 -4.96 8.90
C GLY A 41 -20.81 -5.20 7.52
N GLU A 42 -21.68 -4.28 7.08
CA GLU A 42 -22.31 -4.34 5.76
C GLU A 42 -21.46 -3.67 4.65
N GLN A 43 -20.42 -2.94 5.02
CA GLN A 43 -19.57 -2.27 4.05
C GLN A 43 -18.49 -3.22 3.51
N GLN A 44 -18.35 -3.24 2.20
CA GLN A 44 -17.33 -4.01 1.50
C GLN A 44 -16.55 -3.08 0.56
N GLN A 45 -15.25 -3.28 0.51
CA GLN A 45 -14.38 -2.51 -0.36
C GLN A 45 -13.28 -3.40 -0.92
N ALA A 46 -13.12 -3.39 -2.23
CA ALA A 46 -12.02 -4.03 -2.92
C ALA A 46 -11.13 -2.99 -3.59
N GLY A 47 -9.84 -3.26 -3.67
CA GLY A 47 -8.86 -2.41 -4.33
C GLY A 47 -7.66 -3.20 -4.83
N ILE A 48 -6.84 -2.55 -5.64
CA ILE A 48 -5.58 -3.10 -6.12
C ILE A 48 -4.47 -2.65 -5.17
N ALA A 49 -3.72 -3.59 -4.61
CA ALA A 49 -2.49 -3.31 -3.88
C ALA A 49 -1.29 -3.45 -4.82
N ALA A 50 -0.53 -2.37 -4.95
CA ALA A 50 0.58 -2.23 -5.87
C ALA A 50 1.58 -1.18 -5.39
N THR A 51 2.74 -1.10 -6.04
CA THR A 51 3.62 0.06 -5.94
C THR A 51 3.22 1.11 -6.96
N PHE A 52 3.31 2.39 -6.56
CA PHE A 52 3.06 3.54 -7.44
C PHE A 52 4.31 4.39 -7.55
N SER A 53 4.49 5.04 -8.72
CA SER A 53 5.62 5.90 -8.98
C SER A 53 5.64 7.10 -8.05
N VAL A 54 6.79 7.37 -7.41
CA VAL A 54 7.00 8.62 -6.66
C VAL A 54 7.06 9.83 -7.60
N ASP A 55 7.43 9.65 -8.86
CA ASP A 55 7.40 10.72 -9.87
C ASP A 55 5.97 11.18 -10.14
N ASP A 56 4.99 10.27 -10.16
CA ASP A 56 3.57 10.60 -10.31
C ASP A 56 3.05 11.43 -9.13
N TYR A 57 3.56 11.15 -7.93
CA TYR A 57 3.30 11.97 -6.75
C TYR A 57 3.94 13.36 -6.88
N ASP A 58 5.19 13.45 -7.31
CA ASP A 58 5.93 14.70 -7.43
C ASP A 58 5.39 15.59 -8.55
N ASN A 59 4.93 15.00 -9.65
CA ASN A 59 4.34 15.69 -10.80
C ASN A 59 2.84 15.98 -10.64
N ASP A 60 2.26 15.79 -9.43
CA ASP A 60 0.85 16.03 -9.14
C ASP A 60 -0.13 15.22 -10.03
N ILE A 61 0.27 14.08 -10.53
CA ILE A 61 -0.64 13.07 -11.11
C ILE A 61 -1.40 12.42 -9.96
N ILE A 62 -0.72 12.13 -8.84
CA ILE A 62 -1.34 11.74 -7.58
C ILE A 62 -1.64 13.01 -6.79
N LYS A 63 -2.93 13.38 -6.74
CA LYS A 63 -3.43 14.63 -6.14
C LYS A 63 -3.43 14.59 -4.62
N LYS A 64 -2.99 15.70 -4.04
CA LYS A 64 -2.89 15.97 -2.61
C LYS A 64 -3.96 16.96 -2.21
N HIS A 65 -4.62 16.77 -1.08
CA HIS A 65 -5.59 17.72 -0.53
C HIS A 65 -5.26 18.18 0.90
N GLU A 66 -4.18 17.66 1.48
CA GLU A 66 -3.70 17.99 2.81
C GLU A 66 -2.24 18.43 2.76
N LYS A 67 -1.91 19.48 3.53
CA LYS A 67 -0.51 19.87 3.74
C LYS A 67 0.10 19.01 4.82
N THR A 68 1.22 18.40 4.51
CA THR A 68 1.97 17.58 5.46
C THR A 68 2.77 18.44 6.44
N ARG A 69 2.99 17.91 7.66
CA ARG A 69 3.77 18.57 8.70
C ARG A 69 5.18 18.01 8.73
N LYS A 70 6.19 18.88 8.65
CA LYS A 70 7.60 18.50 8.54
C LYS A 70 8.04 17.48 9.61
N VAL A 71 7.62 17.65 10.86
CA VAL A 71 7.96 16.72 11.96
C VAL A 71 7.44 15.31 11.67
N LYS A 72 6.23 15.17 11.08
CA LYS A 72 5.65 13.87 10.72
C LYS A 72 6.29 13.27 9.47
N GLU A 73 6.70 14.12 8.53
CA GLU A 73 7.44 13.69 7.35
C GLU A 73 8.79 13.12 7.77
N ASP A 74 9.55 13.84 8.59
CA ASP A 74 10.86 13.42 9.07
C ASP A 74 10.77 12.12 9.87
N ASP A 75 9.76 12.00 10.73
CA ASP A 75 9.47 10.77 11.50
C ASP A 75 9.28 9.56 10.57
N ARG A 76 8.39 9.67 9.57
CA ARG A 76 8.12 8.59 8.63
C ARG A 76 9.30 8.30 7.71
N THR A 77 9.99 9.33 7.26
CA THR A 77 11.20 9.19 6.43
C THR A 77 12.30 8.45 7.20
N ASN A 78 12.57 8.83 8.44
CA ASN A 78 13.55 8.16 9.29
C ASN A 78 13.17 6.71 9.56
N HIS A 79 11.88 6.43 9.78
CA HIS A 79 11.39 5.07 9.94
C HIS A 79 11.66 4.22 8.69
N ILE A 80 11.27 4.70 7.50
CA ILE A 80 11.48 3.98 6.23
C ILE A 80 12.97 3.74 5.98
N VAL A 81 13.81 4.78 6.11
CA VAL A 81 15.26 4.67 5.89
C VAL A 81 15.90 3.68 6.87
N THR A 82 15.48 3.68 8.14
CA THR A 82 16.09 2.82 9.15
C THR A 82 15.63 1.36 9.07
N THR A 83 14.35 1.13 8.73
CA THR A 83 13.80 -0.22 8.58
C THR A 83 14.01 -0.80 7.20
N GLU A 84 14.38 0.02 6.21
CA GLU A 84 14.45 -0.32 4.77
C GLU A 84 13.11 -0.87 4.25
N ALA A 85 11.99 -0.45 4.86
CA ALA A 85 10.66 -0.92 4.55
C ALA A 85 9.60 0.16 4.75
N GLN A 86 8.61 0.20 3.86
CA GLN A 86 7.40 0.98 4.03
C GLN A 86 6.29 0.07 4.59
N THR A 87 6.12 0.08 5.91
CA THR A 87 5.22 -0.83 6.63
C THR A 87 3.75 -0.39 6.62
N GLY A 88 3.45 0.81 6.12
CA GLY A 88 2.08 1.35 6.05
C GLY A 88 1.67 1.70 4.62
N ALA A 89 0.64 1.06 4.11
CA ALA A 89 0.10 1.37 2.79
C ALA A 89 -0.53 2.78 2.74
N VAL A 90 -0.52 3.37 1.55
CA VAL A 90 -1.26 4.60 1.21
C VAL A 90 -2.57 4.19 0.56
N PHE A 91 -3.64 4.90 0.85
CA PHE A 91 -4.92 4.69 0.20
C PHE A 91 -5.13 5.73 -0.89
N LEU A 92 -5.16 5.26 -2.14
CA LEU A 92 -5.44 6.05 -3.32
C LEU A 92 -6.84 5.75 -3.84
N THR A 93 -7.51 6.76 -4.37
CA THR A 93 -8.78 6.62 -5.07
C THR A 93 -8.66 7.16 -6.49
N TYR A 94 -9.47 6.64 -7.39
CA TYR A 94 -9.56 7.05 -8.78
C TYR A 94 -10.99 6.90 -9.30
N LYS A 95 -11.28 7.52 -10.44
CA LYS A 95 -12.56 7.33 -11.11
C LYS A 95 -12.67 5.89 -11.59
N GLY A 96 -13.75 5.21 -11.21
CA GLY A 96 -13.97 3.79 -11.54
C GLY A 96 -13.71 3.46 -13.01
N ILE A 97 -13.05 2.34 -13.25
CA ILE A 97 -12.67 1.83 -14.57
C ILE A 97 -13.27 0.43 -14.70
N ASP A 98 -14.27 0.28 -15.56
CA ASP A 98 -15.06 -0.96 -15.66
C ASP A 98 -14.20 -2.20 -15.93
N VAL A 99 -13.19 -2.11 -16.80
CA VAL A 99 -12.32 -3.25 -17.07
C VAL A 99 -11.52 -3.67 -15.84
N VAL A 100 -11.06 -2.72 -15.01
CA VAL A 100 -10.36 -3.02 -13.75
C VAL A 100 -11.31 -3.64 -12.74
N ASN A 101 -12.52 -3.07 -12.60
CA ASN A 101 -13.54 -3.60 -11.70
C ASN A 101 -13.91 -5.05 -12.07
N ASN A 102 -14.11 -5.33 -13.35
CA ASN A 102 -14.43 -6.69 -13.83
C ASN A 102 -13.27 -7.69 -13.56
N ILE A 103 -12.01 -7.25 -13.70
CA ILE A 103 -10.84 -8.08 -13.37
C ILE A 103 -10.78 -8.35 -11.86
N VAL A 104 -11.02 -7.35 -11.03
CA VAL A 104 -11.07 -7.50 -9.56
C VAL A 104 -12.15 -8.50 -9.16
N ASP A 105 -13.39 -8.34 -9.67
CA ASP A 105 -14.50 -9.22 -9.38
C ASP A 105 -14.23 -10.66 -9.83
N LYS A 106 -13.69 -10.83 -11.05
CA LYS A 106 -13.29 -12.13 -11.57
C LYS A 106 -12.19 -12.77 -10.73
N THR A 107 -11.16 -11.99 -10.33
CA THR A 107 -10.08 -12.51 -9.49
C THR A 107 -10.60 -13.05 -8.17
N MET A 108 -11.56 -12.36 -7.54
CA MET A 108 -12.16 -12.77 -6.27
C MET A 108 -13.11 -13.98 -6.43
N SER A 109 -13.81 -14.09 -7.58
CA SER A 109 -14.77 -15.19 -7.81
C SER A 109 -14.10 -16.49 -8.22
N ASP A 110 -13.04 -16.41 -9.01
CA ASP A 110 -12.45 -17.57 -9.69
C ASP A 110 -11.25 -18.16 -8.93
N ASN A 111 -10.73 -17.47 -7.91
CA ASN A 111 -9.54 -17.88 -7.18
C ASN A 111 -9.76 -17.93 -5.68
N GLU A 112 -9.00 -18.80 -5.01
CA GLU A 112 -8.90 -18.79 -3.55
C GLU A 112 -8.00 -17.66 -3.06
N PRO A 113 -8.34 -16.97 -1.97
CA PRO A 113 -7.51 -15.94 -1.39
C PRO A 113 -6.23 -16.55 -0.79
N ILE A 114 -5.10 -15.83 -0.93
CA ILE A 114 -3.85 -16.19 -0.27
C ILE A 114 -3.87 -15.85 1.24
N TYR A 115 -4.71 -14.87 1.62
CA TYR A 115 -5.01 -14.52 3.00
C TYR A 115 -6.52 -14.34 3.17
N ASP A 116 -7.07 -14.94 4.22
CA ASP A 116 -8.47 -14.79 4.66
C ASP A 116 -8.49 -14.88 6.18
N PHE A 117 -8.68 -13.75 6.85
CA PHE A 117 -8.72 -13.70 8.31
C PHE A 117 -9.60 -12.55 8.81
N THR A 118 -10.03 -12.67 10.07
CA THR A 118 -10.80 -11.64 10.77
C THR A 118 -9.96 -11.10 11.93
N THR A 119 -9.85 -9.76 12.01
CA THR A 119 -9.20 -9.08 13.13
C THR A 119 -10.10 -9.01 14.36
N GLU A 120 -9.53 -8.70 15.54
CA GLU A 120 -10.29 -8.67 16.82
C GLU A 120 -11.44 -7.65 16.81
N ASP A 121 -11.35 -6.60 16.00
CA ASP A 121 -12.39 -5.59 15.78
C ASP A 121 -13.50 -6.04 14.79
N GLY A 122 -13.43 -7.29 14.31
CA GLY A 122 -14.43 -7.89 13.44
C GLY A 122 -14.30 -7.54 11.95
N ILE A 123 -13.20 -6.90 11.54
CA ILE A 123 -12.94 -6.62 10.13
C ILE A 123 -12.40 -7.87 9.45
N ILE A 124 -13.00 -8.25 8.32
CA ILE A 124 -12.53 -9.36 7.49
C ILE A 124 -11.57 -8.83 6.43
N HIS A 125 -10.41 -9.46 6.35
CA HIS A 125 -9.35 -9.12 5.39
C HIS A 125 -9.14 -10.30 4.45
N LYS A 126 -9.23 -10.05 3.15
CA LYS A 126 -8.92 -11.05 2.13
C LYS A 126 -7.95 -10.47 1.10
N MET A 127 -7.05 -11.30 0.61
CA MET A 127 -6.11 -10.91 -0.42
C MET A 127 -5.93 -12.03 -1.44
N TRP A 128 -5.88 -11.65 -2.71
CA TRP A 128 -5.61 -12.54 -3.84
C TRP A 128 -4.41 -12.02 -4.63
N VAL A 129 -3.68 -12.92 -5.25
CA VAL A 129 -2.70 -12.54 -6.29
C VAL A 129 -3.50 -12.26 -7.57
N LEU A 130 -3.26 -11.12 -8.21
CA LEU A 130 -3.83 -10.83 -9.51
C LEU A 130 -3.21 -11.76 -10.56
N PRO A 131 -4.00 -12.44 -11.43
CA PRO A 131 -3.48 -13.27 -12.50
C PRO A 131 -2.50 -12.50 -13.41
N ASN A 132 -1.38 -13.12 -13.78
CA ASN A 132 -0.33 -12.46 -14.55
C ASN A 132 -0.82 -11.94 -15.91
N GLU A 133 -1.76 -12.64 -16.55
CA GLU A 133 -2.39 -12.23 -17.81
C GLU A 133 -3.16 -10.92 -17.71
N ASP A 134 -3.66 -10.56 -16.51
CA ASP A 134 -4.47 -9.36 -16.29
C ASP A 134 -3.63 -8.16 -15.81
N VAL A 135 -2.37 -8.37 -15.36
CA VAL A 135 -1.50 -7.33 -14.81
C VAL A 135 -1.33 -6.16 -15.79
N ASN A 136 -0.96 -6.43 -17.03
CA ASN A 136 -0.73 -5.37 -18.02
C ASN A 136 -2.01 -4.57 -18.29
N THR A 137 -3.16 -5.24 -18.38
CA THR A 137 -4.45 -4.57 -18.59
C THR A 137 -4.79 -3.63 -17.44
N VAL A 138 -4.56 -4.06 -16.20
CA VAL A 138 -4.78 -3.22 -15.01
C VAL A 138 -3.83 -2.03 -14.98
N VAL A 139 -2.52 -2.26 -15.19
CA VAL A 139 -1.50 -1.20 -15.18
C VAL A 139 -1.78 -0.16 -16.26
N GLU A 140 -2.05 -0.58 -17.50
CA GLU A 140 -2.36 0.34 -18.59
C GLU A 140 -3.67 1.10 -18.38
N SER A 141 -4.67 0.45 -17.80
CA SER A 141 -5.97 1.08 -17.59
C SER A 141 -5.92 2.13 -16.49
N ILE A 142 -5.24 1.84 -15.37
CA ILE A 142 -5.01 2.80 -14.29
C ILE A 142 -4.07 3.92 -14.78
N GLY A 143 -3.03 3.59 -15.55
CA GLY A 143 -2.09 4.55 -16.12
C GLY A 143 -2.71 5.54 -17.12
N LYS A 144 -3.89 5.25 -17.68
CA LYS A 144 -4.68 6.19 -18.50
C LYS A 144 -5.54 7.15 -17.68
N SER A 145 -5.63 6.97 -16.38
CA SER A 145 -6.34 7.91 -15.50
C SER A 145 -5.61 9.25 -15.50
N GLU A 146 -6.34 10.32 -15.69
CA GLU A 146 -5.77 11.67 -15.66
C GLU A 146 -5.15 11.97 -14.29
N PHE A 147 -5.82 11.56 -13.22
CA PHE A 147 -5.39 11.75 -11.84
C PHE A 147 -5.78 10.58 -10.95
N LEU A 148 -4.94 10.36 -9.93
CA LEU A 148 -5.25 9.60 -8.72
C LEU A 148 -5.35 10.58 -7.54
N TYR A 149 -6.01 10.19 -6.47
CA TYR A 149 -6.24 11.06 -5.32
C TYR A 149 -5.86 10.33 -4.03
N ILE A 150 -5.08 10.97 -3.17
CA ILE A 150 -4.77 10.39 -1.86
C ILE A 150 -6.02 10.52 -0.98
N ALA A 151 -6.63 9.40 -0.61
CA ALA A 151 -7.72 9.37 0.36
C ALA A 151 -7.18 9.33 1.80
N ASP A 152 -6.09 8.57 2.04
CA ASP A 152 -5.39 8.53 3.32
C ASP A 152 -3.89 8.27 3.13
N GLY A 153 -3.07 8.82 4.02
CA GLY A 153 -1.63 8.59 4.04
C GLY A 153 -0.78 9.68 3.39
N HIS A 154 -1.19 10.95 3.43
CA HIS A 154 -0.42 12.08 2.88
C HIS A 154 1.03 12.13 3.38
N HIS A 155 1.24 11.96 4.70
CA HIS A 155 2.60 11.94 5.28
C HIS A 155 3.40 10.71 4.79
N ARG A 156 2.75 9.55 4.61
CA ARG A 156 3.39 8.33 4.07
C ARG A 156 3.81 8.51 2.62
N SER A 157 2.97 9.12 1.80
CA SER A 157 3.28 9.43 0.39
C SER A 157 4.43 10.42 0.28
N GLN A 158 4.41 11.51 1.08
CA GLN A 158 5.48 12.50 1.11
C GLN A 158 6.81 11.88 1.54
N SER A 159 6.78 11.04 2.58
CA SER A 159 7.99 10.36 3.06
C SER A 159 8.53 9.34 2.06
N ALA A 160 7.67 8.63 1.35
CA ALA A 160 8.08 7.71 0.29
C ALA A 160 8.78 8.47 -0.86
N SER A 161 8.24 9.61 -1.28
CA SER A 161 8.87 10.48 -2.28
C SER A 161 10.22 11.03 -1.79
N GLU A 162 10.32 11.46 -0.55
CA GLU A 162 11.58 11.94 0.06
C GLU A 162 12.66 10.84 0.08
N VAL A 163 12.28 9.60 0.41
CA VAL A 163 13.20 8.45 0.42
C VAL A 163 13.61 8.08 -1.01
N GLY A 164 12.70 8.10 -1.95
CA GLY A 164 12.97 7.78 -3.37
C GLY A 164 13.95 8.77 -4.04
N ARG A 165 14.12 9.98 -3.49
CA ARG A 165 15.06 11.00 -3.98
C ARG A 165 16.48 10.87 -3.38
N ARG A 166 16.66 10.05 -2.35
CA ARG A 166 17.94 9.82 -1.67
C ARG A 166 18.77 8.73 -2.33
#